data_3e6fcff13074a332ba84bcacccbd03b1
#
_entry.id   3e6fcff13074a332ba84bcacccbd03b1
#
_cell.length_a   1.000
_cell.length_b   1.000
_cell.length_c   1.000
_cell.angle_alpha   90.00
_cell.angle_beta   90.00
_cell.angle_gamma   90.00
#
_symmetry.space_group_name_H-M   'P 1'
#
loop_
_entity.id
_entity.type
_entity.pdbx_description
1 polymer ?
#
loop_
_entity_poly.entity_id
_entity_poly.type
_entity_poly.pdbx_seq_one_letter_code
_entity_poly.pdbx_strand_id
1 'polypeptide(L)'
;MNETVAASGDAPPRRRGPRIRYREALARDAGDQAEVFHHAVMQGAAAHYTREQREAWASALPRDASAWAARQALYTTLVADCDGRCVGFLELEPHSGRIVTLYVWPSLARRGIGATLLVHAERLLIERGLGRASIEASLMLAEGLVRRGWRDLGEEWVERGGERLSRHRLERSLVALET
;
A
#
# COMPACT_ATOMS: atom_id res chain seq x y z
N MET A 1 36.89 56.26 2.11
CA MET A 1 37.09 54.82 2.26
C MET A 1 35.82 54.26 2.87
N ASN A 2 34.92 53.71 2.03
CA ASN A 2 33.71 53.08 2.49
C ASN A 2 33.86 51.57 2.22
N GLU A 3 34.02 50.81 3.29
CA GLU A 3 33.95 49.35 3.23
C GLU A 3 32.48 48.92 3.26
N THR A 4 32.03 48.37 2.16
CA THR A 4 30.71 47.72 2.06
C THR A 4 30.87 46.30 2.58
N VAL A 5 30.31 46.03 3.76
CA VAL A 5 30.18 44.67 4.33
C VAL A 5 29.07 43.96 3.59
N ALA A 6 29.43 42.95 2.78
CA ALA A 6 28.49 42.07 2.15
C ALA A 6 27.90 41.12 3.21
N ALA A 7 26.60 41.26 3.47
CA ALA A 7 25.84 40.31 4.28
C ALA A 7 25.66 39.02 3.50
N SER A 8 26.38 37.98 3.90
CA SER A 8 26.10 36.59 3.45
C SER A 8 24.77 36.13 4.00
N GLY A 9 23.75 36.20 3.18
CA GLY A 9 22.46 35.64 3.50
C GLY A 9 22.54 34.13 3.47
N ASP A 10 22.68 33.52 4.64
CA ASP A 10 22.54 32.08 4.82
C ASP A 10 21.07 31.70 4.66
N ALA A 11 20.71 31.13 3.50
CA ALA A 11 19.37 30.69 3.23
C ALA A 11 19.05 29.53 4.20
N PRO A 12 17.90 29.53 4.91
CA PRO A 12 17.57 28.47 5.84
C PRO A 12 17.57 27.11 5.12
N PRO A 13 18.06 26.04 5.76
CA PRO A 13 18.13 24.72 5.16
C PRO A 13 16.71 24.29 4.73
N ARG A 14 16.57 23.96 3.46
CA ARG A 14 15.30 23.44 2.93
C ARG A 14 14.93 22.23 3.77
N ARG A 15 13.79 22.28 4.45
CA ARG A 15 13.23 21.14 5.18
C ARG A 15 13.10 20.00 4.18
N ARG A 16 13.90 18.96 4.33
CA ARG A 16 13.73 17.72 3.57
C ARG A 16 12.34 17.18 3.94
N GLY A 17 11.51 16.95 2.92
CA GLY A 17 10.22 16.33 3.12
C GLY A 17 10.34 14.98 3.85
N PRO A 18 9.25 14.44 4.41
CA PRO A 18 9.28 13.19 5.16
C PRO A 18 9.90 12.08 4.31
N ARG A 19 10.88 11.38 4.88
CA ARG A 19 11.61 10.31 4.20
C ARG A 19 10.87 9.00 4.39
N ILE A 20 10.38 8.41 3.30
CA ILE A 20 9.77 7.09 3.32
C ILE A 20 10.85 6.02 3.19
N ARG A 21 10.82 5.04 4.10
CA ARG A 21 11.64 3.83 4.03
C ARG A 21 10.72 2.63 3.80
N TYR A 22 11.20 1.65 3.05
CA TYR A 22 10.46 0.42 2.78
C TYR A 22 11.17 -0.74 3.45
N ARG A 23 10.44 -1.53 4.21
CA ARG A 23 10.98 -2.63 5.02
C ARG A 23 9.92 -3.68 5.32
N GLU A 24 10.31 -4.81 5.84
CA GLU A 24 9.37 -5.75 6.43
C GLU A 24 8.72 -5.18 7.70
N ALA A 25 7.49 -5.64 7.97
CA ALA A 25 6.75 -5.23 9.15
C ALA A 25 7.42 -5.71 10.44
N LEU A 26 7.30 -4.89 11.46
CA LEU A 26 7.64 -5.20 12.84
C LEU A 26 6.36 -5.30 13.67
N ALA A 27 6.41 -5.98 14.81
CA ALA A 27 5.24 -6.12 15.69
C ALA A 27 4.59 -4.77 16.04
N ARG A 28 5.39 -3.72 16.21
CA ARG A 28 4.92 -2.38 16.52
C ARG A 28 4.07 -1.74 15.40
N ASP A 29 4.16 -2.24 14.17
CA ASP A 29 3.42 -1.69 13.03
C ASP A 29 1.96 -2.12 13.01
N ALA A 30 1.59 -3.15 13.75
CA ALA A 30 0.25 -3.74 13.71
C ALA A 30 -0.88 -2.74 14.02
N GLY A 31 -0.67 -1.87 15.01
CA GLY A 31 -1.63 -0.81 15.33
C GLY A 31 -1.78 0.21 14.20
N ASP A 32 -0.68 0.62 13.60
CA ASP A 32 -0.70 1.52 12.45
C ASP A 32 -1.34 0.87 11.21
N GLN A 33 -1.12 -0.42 10.98
CA GLN A 33 -1.76 -1.15 9.89
C GLN A 33 -3.29 -1.13 10.02
N ALA A 34 -3.82 -1.35 11.23
CA ALA A 34 -5.25 -1.25 11.50
C ALA A 34 -5.81 0.13 11.12
N GLU A 35 -5.12 1.20 11.50
CA GLU A 35 -5.52 2.57 11.20
C GLU A 35 -5.37 2.91 9.71
N VAL A 36 -4.28 2.53 9.07
CA VAL A 36 -4.08 2.72 7.62
C VAL A 36 -5.18 2.04 6.82
N PHE A 37 -5.50 0.78 7.14
CA PHE A 37 -6.60 0.05 6.51
C PHE A 37 -7.92 0.79 6.66
N HIS A 38 -8.30 1.11 7.89
CA HIS A 38 -9.57 1.77 8.18
C HIS A 38 -9.71 3.09 7.41
N HIS A 39 -8.72 3.97 7.50
CA HIS A 39 -8.77 5.27 6.83
C HIS A 39 -8.65 5.19 5.31
N ALA A 40 -7.85 4.27 4.78
CA ALA A 40 -7.78 4.03 3.34
C ALA A 40 -9.13 3.59 2.75
N VAL A 41 -9.86 2.72 3.45
CA VAL A 41 -11.21 2.30 3.04
C VAL A 41 -12.21 3.43 3.22
N MET A 42 -12.30 4.03 4.40
CA MET A 42 -13.35 5.00 4.70
C MET A 42 -13.20 6.32 3.96
N GLN A 43 -11.98 6.80 3.75
CA GLN A 43 -11.69 8.07 3.07
C GLN A 43 -11.18 7.84 1.64
N GLY A 44 -10.20 6.96 1.46
CA GLY A 44 -9.54 6.75 0.18
C GLY A 44 -10.45 6.17 -0.90
N ALA A 45 -11.39 5.31 -0.53
CA ALA A 45 -12.31 4.65 -1.47
C ALA A 45 -13.61 5.43 -1.72
N ALA A 46 -13.77 6.63 -1.16
CA ALA A 46 -15.03 7.40 -1.20
C ALA A 46 -15.52 7.74 -2.61
N ALA A 47 -14.62 7.86 -3.58
CA ALA A 47 -15.00 8.18 -4.96
C ALA A 47 -15.60 7.00 -5.73
N HIS A 48 -15.42 5.75 -5.25
CA HIS A 48 -15.78 4.53 -5.98
C HIS A 48 -16.82 3.67 -5.27
N TYR A 49 -17.00 3.86 -3.96
CA TYR A 49 -17.89 3.06 -3.14
C TYR A 49 -18.79 3.92 -2.27
N THR A 50 -20.03 3.48 -2.06
CA THR A 50 -20.96 4.16 -1.15
C THR A 50 -20.44 4.11 0.28
N ARG A 51 -21.05 4.89 1.15
CA ARG A 51 -20.71 4.88 2.57
C ARG A 51 -20.97 3.51 3.19
N GLU A 52 -22.11 2.91 2.88
CA GLU A 52 -22.53 1.59 3.38
C GLU A 52 -21.55 0.50 2.92
N GLN A 53 -21.13 0.53 1.67
CA GLN A 53 -20.12 -0.39 1.13
C GLN A 53 -18.77 -0.22 1.86
N ARG A 54 -18.34 1.00 2.12
CA ARG A 54 -17.07 1.28 2.82
C ARG A 54 -17.13 0.86 4.29
N GLU A 55 -18.25 1.12 4.98
CA GLU A 55 -18.46 0.67 6.35
C GLU A 55 -18.45 -0.87 6.44
N ALA A 56 -19.12 -1.56 5.53
CA ALA A 56 -19.11 -3.01 5.43
C ALA A 56 -17.69 -3.56 5.16
N TRP A 57 -16.96 -2.93 4.27
CA TRP A 57 -15.59 -3.31 3.97
C TRP A 57 -14.65 -3.06 5.15
N ALA A 58 -14.69 -1.88 5.76
CA ALA A 58 -13.85 -1.53 6.91
C ALA A 58 -14.11 -2.45 8.12
N SER A 59 -15.35 -2.91 8.30
CA SER A 59 -15.72 -3.81 9.39
C SER A 59 -15.31 -5.27 9.14
N ALA A 60 -14.88 -5.63 7.93
CA ALA A 60 -14.44 -6.99 7.61
C ALA A 60 -13.16 -7.41 8.33
N LEU A 61 -12.35 -6.45 8.76
CA LEU A 61 -11.16 -6.67 9.57
C LEU A 61 -11.21 -5.79 10.83
N PRO A 62 -10.91 -6.37 12.00
CA PRO A 62 -10.95 -5.62 13.26
C PRO A 62 -9.99 -4.42 13.25
N ARG A 63 -10.40 -3.32 13.86
CA ARG A 63 -9.57 -2.15 14.12
C ARG A 63 -8.76 -2.34 15.40
N ASP A 64 -8.02 -3.44 15.47
CA ASP A 64 -7.30 -3.90 16.64
C ASP A 64 -5.91 -4.39 16.26
N ALA A 65 -4.90 -3.90 16.96
CA ALA A 65 -3.50 -4.25 16.75
C ALA A 65 -3.25 -5.76 16.83
N SER A 66 -3.94 -6.49 17.73
CA SER A 66 -3.75 -7.94 17.88
C SER A 66 -4.17 -8.74 16.65
N ALA A 67 -5.26 -8.33 15.99
CA ALA A 67 -5.71 -8.95 14.74
C ALA A 67 -4.69 -8.75 13.61
N TRP A 68 -4.08 -7.58 13.52
CA TRP A 68 -3.07 -7.28 12.51
C TRP A 68 -1.71 -7.93 12.84
N ALA A 69 -1.36 -8.06 14.10
CA ALA A 69 -0.21 -8.87 14.52
C ALA A 69 -0.37 -10.34 14.12
N ALA A 70 -1.56 -10.91 14.28
CA ALA A 70 -1.87 -12.26 13.81
C ALA A 70 -1.72 -12.39 12.28
N ARG A 71 -2.12 -11.37 11.51
CA ARG A 71 -1.92 -11.35 10.05
C ARG A 71 -0.44 -11.30 9.66
N GLN A 72 0.39 -10.57 10.40
CA GLN A 72 1.85 -10.56 10.17
C GLN A 72 2.48 -11.95 10.32
N ALA A 73 1.91 -12.82 11.14
CA ALA A 73 2.35 -14.21 11.26
C ALA A 73 1.96 -15.10 10.06
N LEU A 74 0.91 -14.71 9.32
CA LEU A 74 0.39 -15.47 8.16
C LEU A 74 0.96 -15.00 6.83
N TYR A 75 1.24 -13.70 6.71
CA TYR A 75 1.64 -13.07 5.46
C TYR A 75 3.03 -12.44 5.58
N THR A 76 3.76 -12.39 4.47
CA THR A 76 4.89 -11.48 4.35
C THR A 76 4.33 -10.07 4.21
N THR A 77 4.66 -9.19 5.14
CA THR A 77 4.14 -7.81 5.14
C THR A 77 5.26 -6.81 4.89
N LEU A 78 5.11 -6.01 3.84
CA LEU A 78 5.99 -4.89 3.51
C LEU A 78 5.35 -3.59 3.98
N VAL A 79 6.15 -2.72 4.58
CA VAL A 79 5.71 -1.46 5.19
C VAL A 79 6.43 -0.27 4.56
N ALA A 80 5.67 0.77 4.27
CA ALA A 80 6.19 2.11 4.05
C ALA A 80 6.26 2.85 5.38
N ASP A 81 7.46 3.09 5.85
CA ASP A 81 7.77 3.72 7.14
C ASP A 81 8.09 5.20 6.92
N CYS A 82 7.33 6.07 7.56
CA CYS A 82 7.56 7.50 7.64
C CYS A 82 7.91 7.88 9.07
N ASP A 83 9.17 8.15 9.34
CA ASP A 83 9.67 8.55 10.66
C ASP A 83 9.23 7.60 11.80
N GLY A 84 9.31 6.28 11.54
CA GLY A 84 8.97 5.25 12.51
C GLY A 84 7.50 4.84 12.53
N ARG A 85 6.63 5.43 11.71
CA ARG A 85 5.21 5.10 11.59
C ARG A 85 4.92 4.39 10.27
N CYS A 86 4.11 3.34 10.32
CA CYS A 86 3.59 2.71 9.12
C CYS A 86 2.53 3.60 8.48
N VAL A 87 2.79 4.07 7.27
CA VAL A 87 1.87 4.93 6.49
C VAL A 87 1.31 4.23 5.25
N GLY A 88 1.75 3.04 4.98
CA GLY A 88 1.27 2.16 3.92
C GLY A 88 1.83 0.77 4.10
N PHE A 89 1.14 -0.24 3.60
CA PHE A 89 1.59 -1.61 3.68
C PHE A 89 1.00 -2.48 2.57
N LEU A 90 1.69 -3.59 2.34
CA LEU A 90 1.29 -4.63 1.41
C LEU A 90 1.47 -5.98 2.11
N GLU A 91 0.44 -6.82 2.08
CA GLU A 91 0.51 -8.20 2.55
C GLU A 91 0.57 -9.15 1.36
N LEU A 92 1.45 -10.11 1.44
CA LEU A 92 1.77 -11.08 0.39
C LEU A 92 1.69 -12.50 0.95
N GLU A 93 0.96 -13.38 0.27
CA GLU A 93 1.02 -14.81 0.57
C GLU A 93 2.41 -15.36 0.25
N PRO A 94 3.04 -16.12 1.18
CA PRO A 94 4.46 -16.48 1.05
C PRO A 94 4.80 -17.34 -0.17
N HIS A 95 3.84 -18.12 -0.69
CA HIS A 95 4.11 -19.18 -1.66
C HIS A 95 3.31 -19.11 -2.97
N SER A 96 2.30 -18.25 -3.05
CA SER A 96 1.40 -18.20 -4.21
C SER A 96 1.61 -16.98 -5.12
N GLY A 97 2.32 -15.98 -4.65
CA GLY A 97 2.46 -14.69 -5.35
C GLY A 97 1.19 -13.82 -5.28
N ARG A 98 0.22 -14.20 -4.45
CA ARG A 98 -0.99 -13.41 -4.27
C ARG A 98 -0.73 -12.26 -3.30
N ILE A 99 -1.01 -11.05 -3.77
CA ILE A 99 -1.06 -9.84 -2.93
C ILE A 99 -2.44 -9.79 -2.29
N VAL A 100 -2.48 -9.86 -0.96
CA VAL A 100 -3.71 -9.94 -0.18
C VAL A 100 -4.29 -8.56 0.09
N THR A 101 -3.41 -7.60 0.40
CA THR A 101 -3.78 -6.21 0.69
C THR A 101 -2.73 -5.25 0.16
N LEU A 102 -3.17 -4.03 -0.17
CA LEU A 102 -2.32 -2.89 -0.46
C LEU A 102 -3.07 -1.63 -0.06
N TYR A 103 -2.63 -0.98 0.99
CA TYR A 103 -3.25 0.23 1.52
C TYR A 103 -2.21 1.31 1.83
N VAL A 104 -2.57 2.56 1.58
CA VAL A 104 -1.76 3.74 1.86
C VAL A 104 -2.63 4.75 2.60
N TRP A 105 -2.04 5.45 3.56
CA TRP A 105 -2.70 6.52 4.28
C TRP A 105 -3.26 7.56 3.30
N PRO A 106 -4.55 7.97 3.38
CA PRO A 106 -5.23 8.75 2.35
C PRO A 106 -4.52 10.05 1.94
N SER A 107 -3.99 10.79 2.89
CA SER A 107 -3.28 12.06 2.61
C SER A 107 -1.92 11.86 1.92
N LEU A 108 -1.40 10.65 1.90
CA LEU A 108 -0.16 10.26 1.24
C LEU A 108 -0.40 9.44 -0.03
N ALA A 109 -1.65 9.19 -0.41
CA ALA A 109 -2.00 8.51 -1.64
C ALA A 109 -1.53 9.29 -2.88
N ARG A 110 -1.32 8.58 -3.99
CA ARG A 110 -0.86 9.14 -5.27
C ARG A 110 0.54 9.81 -5.23
N ARG A 111 1.35 9.48 -4.23
CA ARG A 111 2.75 9.93 -4.10
C ARG A 111 3.76 8.84 -4.40
N GLY A 112 3.32 7.74 -5.03
CA GLY A 112 4.17 6.63 -5.43
C GLY A 112 4.45 5.60 -4.34
N ILE A 113 3.88 5.72 -3.13
CA ILE A 113 4.11 4.77 -2.03
C ILE A 113 3.59 3.37 -2.40
N GLY A 114 2.34 3.28 -2.85
CA GLY A 114 1.76 1.99 -3.27
C GLY A 114 2.51 1.35 -4.42
N ALA A 115 2.94 2.15 -5.38
CA ALA A 115 3.75 1.71 -6.51
C ALA A 115 5.11 1.14 -6.07
N THR A 116 5.75 1.79 -5.13
CA THR A 116 7.05 1.35 -4.60
C THR A 116 6.89 0.07 -3.78
N LEU A 117 5.84 -0.06 -2.98
CA LEU A 117 5.50 -1.31 -2.30
C LEU A 117 5.31 -2.47 -3.29
N LEU A 118 4.61 -2.24 -4.40
CA LEU A 118 4.44 -3.23 -5.46
C LEU A 118 5.77 -3.65 -6.09
N VAL A 119 6.65 -2.71 -6.40
CA VAL A 119 7.99 -3.02 -6.94
C VAL A 119 8.79 -3.87 -5.97
N HIS A 120 8.75 -3.58 -4.67
CA HIS A 120 9.41 -4.41 -3.65
C HIS A 120 8.78 -5.81 -3.56
N ALA A 121 7.46 -5.92 -3.64
CA ALA A 121 6.77 -7.22 -3.64
C ALA A 121 7.13 -8.05 -4.87
N GLU A 122 7.10 -7.46 -6.06
CA GLU A 122 7.46 -8.13 -7.31
C GLU A 122 8.91 -8.64 -7.26
N ARG A 123 9.84 -7.83 -6.77
CA ARG A 123 11.24 -8.24 -6.61
C ARG A 123 11.37 -9.43 -5.65
N LEU A 124 10.70 -9.38 -4.51
CA LEU A 124 10.69 -10.46 -3.54
C LEU A 124 10.12 -11.76 -4.12
N LEU A 125 9.07 -11.67 -4.94
CA LEU A 125 8.48 -12.83 -5.61
C LEU A 125 9.45 -13.44 -6.63
N ILE A 126 10.14 -12.61 -7.41
CA ILE A 126 11.18 -13.06 -8.35
C ILE A 126 12.31 -13.77 -7.60
N GLU A 127 12.80 -13.19 -6.51
CA GLU A 127 13.83 -13.80 -5.67
C GLU A 127 13.42 -15.17 -5.09
N ARG A 128 12.11 -15.36 -4.87
CA ARG A 128 11.52 -16.63 -4.44
C ARG A 128 11.24 -17.61 -5.59
N GLY A 129 11.57 -17.25 -6.83
CA GLY A 129 11.35 -18.08 -8.01
C GLY A 129 9.91 -18.11 -8.51
N LEU A 130 9.08 -17.16 -8.11
CA LEU A 130 7.70 -17.07 -8.57
C LEU A 130 7.61 -16.26 -9.86
N GLY A 131 6.94 -16.82 -10.87
CA GLY A 131 6.81 -16.21 -12.21
C GLY A 131 5.57 -15.33 -12.37
N ARG A 132 4.76 -15.15 -11.33
CA ARG A 132 3.50 -14.42 -11.42
C ARG A 132 3.11 -13.81 -10.08
N ALA A 133 2.56 -12.58 -10.16
CA ALA A 133 1.84 -11.95 -9.09
C ALA A 133 0.35 -11.83 -9.43
N SER A 134 -0.52 -11.90 -8.44
CA SER A 134 -1.97 -11.72 -8.59
C SER A 134 -2.54 -10.87 -7.46
N ILE A 135 -3.66 -10.21 -7.72
CA ILE A 135 -4.37 -9.39 -6.74
C ILE A 135 -5.85 -9.29 -7.10
N GLU A 136 -6.71 -9.31 -6.10
CA GLU A 136 -8.07 -8.81 -6.21
C GLU A 136 -8.08 -7.34 -5.77
N ALA A 137 -8.15 -6.44 -6.75
CA ALA A 137 -7.99 -5.01 -6.55
C ALA A 137 -9.32 -4.28 -6.47
N SER A 138 -9.45 -3.35 -5.53
CA SER A 138 -10.55 -2.40 -5.52
C SER A 138 -10.59 -1.59 -6.83
N LEU A 139 -11.74 -1.00 -7.15
CA LEU A 139 -11.89 -0.13 -8.31
C LEU A 139 -10.87 1.01 -8.33
N MET A 140 -10.56 1.54 -7.15
CA MET A 140 -9.57 2.59 -6.94
C MET A 140 -8.16 2.15 -7.36
N LEU A 141 -7.79 0.91 -7.07
CA LEU A 141 -6.45 0.36 -7.33
C LEU A 141 -6.32 -0.23 -8.74
N ALA A 142 -7.36 -0.87 -9.25
CA ALA A 142 -7.32 -1.63 -10.50
C ALA A 142 -6.84 -0.80 -11.69
N GLU A 143 -7.36 0.40 -11.87
CA GLU A 143 -6.97 1.30 -12.97
C GLU A 143 -5.48 1.66 -12.92
N GLY A 144 -4.96 1.94 -11.74
CA GLY A 144 -3.53 2.22 -11.53
C GLY A 144 -2.65 1.02 -11.84
N LEU A 145 -3.10 -0.18 -11.53
CA LEU A 145 -2.39 -1.42 -11.85
C LEU A 145 -2.35 -1.68 -13.36
N VAL A 146 -3.47 -1.50 -14.06
CA VAL A 146 -3.52 -1.64 -15.52
C VAL A 146 -2.53 -0.68 -16.20
N ARG A 147 -2.48 0.58 -15.76
CA ARG A 147 -1.49 1.55 -16.26
C ARG A 147 -0.04 1.12 -16.02
N ARG A 148 0.19 0.25 -15.05
CA ARG A 148 1.52 -0.32 -14.73
C ARG A 148 1.80 -1.64 -15.41
N GLY A 149 0.94 -2.07 -16.34
CA GLY A 149 1.11 -3.29 -17.12
C GLY A 149 0.56 -4.55 -16.48
N TRP A 150 -0.27 -4.44 -15.43
CA TRP A 150 -1.04 -5.57 -14.93
C TRP A 150 -2.19 -5.89 -15.88
N ARG A 151 -2.45 -7.17 -16.08
CA ARG A 151 -3.55 -7.65 -16.91
C ARG A 151 -4.81 -7.79 -16.08
N ASP A 152 -5.87 -7.11 -16.49
CA ASP A 152 -7.19 -7.24 -15.89
C ASP A 152 -7.85 -8.53 -16.40
N LEU A 153 -8.24 -9.39 -15.49
CA LEU A 153 -8.92 -10.67 -15.75
C LEU A 153 -10.45 -10.55 -15.65
N GLY A 154 -10.94 -9.40 -15.28
CA GLY A 154 -12.36 -9.09 -15.19
C GLY A 154 -12.83 -8.68 -13.81
N GLU A 155 -14.03 -8.10 -13.84
CA GLU A 155 -14.77 -7.67 -12.65
C GLU A 155 -15.38 -8.86 -11.94
N GLU A 156 -15.38 -8.80 -10.62
CA GLU A 156 -16.13 -9.71 -9.77
C GLU A 156 -16.84 -8.96 -8.64
N TRP A 157 -17.85 -9.56 -8.08
CA TRP A 157 -18.62 -9.02 -6.96
C TRP A 157 -18.41 -9.89 -5.73
N VAL A 158 -18.14 -9.22 -4.61
CA VAL A 158 -17.98 -9.88 -3.31
C VAL A 158 -18.95 -9.31 -2.30
N GLU A 159 -19.38 -10.14 -1.36
CA GLU A 159 -20.24 -9.71 -0.25
C GLU A 159 -19.39 -9.43 0.99
N ARG A 160 -19.69 -8.31 1.64
CA ARG A 160 -19.11 -7.89 2.91
C ARG A 160 -20.18 -7.24 3.74
N GLY A 161 -20.46 -7.78 4.94
CA GLY A 161 -21.41 -7.17 5.88
C GLY A 161 -22.80 -6.88 5.28
N GLY A 162 -23.29 -7.73 4.38
CA GLY A 162 -24.57 -7.54 3.68
C GLY A 162 -24.51 -6.63 2.45
N GLU A 163 -23.38 -6.02 2.15
CA GLU A 163 -23.16 -5.19 0.97
C GLU A 163 -22.41 -5.94 -0.13
N ARG A 164 -22.74 -5.64 -1.39
CA ARG A 164 -21.99 -6.12 -2.57
C ARG A 164 -21.03 -5.07 -3.04
N LEU A 165 -19.75 -5.47 -3.18
CA LEU A 165 -18.69 -4.61 -3.66
C LEU A 165 -18.09 -5.18 -4.95
N SER A 166 -17.93 -4.33 -5.96
CA SER A 166 -17.21 -4.66 -7.17
C SER A 166 -15.70 -4.52 -6.94
N ARG A 167 -14.95 -5.45 -7.51
CA ARG A 167 -13.49 -5.42 -7.57
C ARG A 167 -13.01 -6.11 -8.85
N HIS A 168 -11.75 -5.97 -9.18
CA HIS A 168 -11.16 -6.65 -10.33
C HIS A 168 -10.12 -7.67 -9.90
N ARG A 169 -10.02 -8.75 -10.66
CA ARG A 169 -8.90 -9.68 -10.54
C ARG A 169 -7.84 -9.27 -11.57
N LEU A 170 -6.62 -9.08 -11.09
CA LEU A 170 -5.51 -8.73 -11.96
C LEU A 170 -4.32 -9.66 -11.72
N GLU A 171 -3.52 -9.84 -12.75
CA GLU A 171 -2.26 -10.57 -12.67
C GLU A 171 -1.14 -9.87 -13.42
N ARG A 172 0.08 -10.18 -13.05
CA ARG A 172 1.29 -9.74 -13.73
C ARG A 172 2.27 -10.89 -13.86
N SER A 173 2.78 -11.10 -15.05
CA SER A 173 3.93 -11.98 -15.27
C SER A 173 5.19 -11.31 -14.74
N LEU A 174 5.96 -12.05 -13.96
CA LEU A 174 7.23 -11.62 -13.39
C LEU A 174 8.34 -12.23 -14.21
N VAL A 175 9.18 -11.39 -14.81
CA VAL A 175 10.37 -11.85 -15.55
C VAL A 175 11.56 -11.69 -14.61
N ALA A 176 12.35 -12.76 -14.47
CA ALA A 176 13.63 -12.64 -13.79
C ALA A 176 14.45 -11.56 -14.48
N LEU A 177 15.02 -10.65 -13.71
CA LEU A 177 15.99 -9.71 -14.24
C LEU A 177 17.18 -10.56 -14.70
N GLU A 178 17.35 -10.66 -16.01
CA GLU A 178 18.59 -11.24 -16.58
C GLU A 178 19.74 -10.38 -16.08
N THR A 179 20.65 -11.00 -15.33
CA THR A 179 21.88 -10.39 -14.79
C THR A 179 22.92 -10.26 -15.89
#